data_bf401b1b044e7195ecc9bc4f36bf4f2f
#
_entry.id   bf401b1b044e7195ecc9bc4f36bf4f2f
#
_cell.length_a   1.000
_cell.length_b   1.000
_cell.length_c   1.000
_cell.angle_alpha   90.00
_cell.angle_beta   90.00
_cell.angle_gamma   90.00
#
_symmetry.space_group_name_H-M   'P 1'
#
loop_
_entity.id
_entity.type
_entity.pdbx_description
1 polymer ?
#
loop_
_entity_poly.entity_id
_entity_poly.type
_entity_poly.pdbx_seq_one_letter_code
_entity_poly.pdbx_strand_id
1 'polypeptide(L)'
;MLRQQARLFTRLTMLTDALTLALAFTIAYVIRDRIGVGLQKPIEYLWVFLVVAPVWFYLLTKHGFYQSIRRLSLFDIISRVASIHLMGGMAVASLIYFLDRDQYSRGLYLFFLLLSLALFSAQKMLVRTLLGILRRRRFNIRHILVVGTQTKARRFCQLVESHKDWGLEIVGFVQVAPGILQERVEGYPVLGRADDLIPICKKIQVDEVVFCIPKDYVVGAEPYLHDLEELGITVRMVMDFFEESFYRKEISLFHNELPMLTYYPKAFDAQQLFLKRLLDVAGALAGLAFTALIFPFVALAIKLDSPGPLLFGQERVGEGNRIFRCWKFRSMHIDAEERKKELMARNEMKGAMFKMRDDPRVTRVGRLLRKTSLDELPQFWNVLKGEMSLVGTRPPTPAEVEQYENWQRRRISIKPGMTGMWQVSGRSAIEDFDEIVRLDLHYIDTWSLWLDIRILFKTIAVVFARKGSC
;
A
#
# COMPACT_ATOMS: atom_id res chain seq x y z
N MET A 1 -8.01 13.11 -35.50
CA MET A 1 -7.35 14.36 -35.11
C MET A 1 -6.65 14.29 -33.74
N LEU A 2 -7.25 13.74 -32.67
CA LEU A 2 -6.68 13.79 -31.31
C LEU A 2 -5.37 13.00 -31.08
N ARG A 3 -5.10 11.88 -31.78
CA ARG A 3 -3.84 11.13 -31.65
C ARG A 3 -2.63 11.87 -32.23
N GLN A 4 -2.81 12.65 -33.31
CA GLN A 4 -1.73 13.47 -33.86
C GLN A 4 -1.42 14.69 -33.01
N GLN A 5 -2.45 15.34 -32.43
CA GLN A 5 -2.29 16.45 -31.49
C GLN A 5 -1.69 16.01 -30.15
N ALA A 6 -1.97 14.78 -29.69
CA ALA A 6 -1.38 14.24 -28.48
C ALA A 6 0.16 14.13 -28.58
N ARG A 7 0.69 13.70 -29.73
CA ARG A 7 2.15 13.63 -29.94
C ARG A 7 2.80 15.02 -29.97
N LEU A 8 2.14 15.98 -30.61
CA LEU A 8 2.61 17.37 -30.61
C LEU A 8 2.63 17.94 -29.20
N PHE A 9 1.58 17.74 -28.41
CA PHE A 9 1.48 18.20 -27.03
C PHE A 9 2.56 17.58 -26.14
N THR A 10 2.83 16.28 -26.31
CA THR A 10 3.92 15.59 -25.60
C THR A 10 5.28 16.21 -25.95
N ARG A 11 5.55 16.49 -27.23
CA ARG A 11 6.80 17.13 -27.66
C ARG A 11 6.95 18.54 -27.13
N LEU A 12 5.86 19.32 -27.12
CA LEU A 12 5.86 20.66 -26.51
C LEU A 12 6.12 20.60 -25.00
N THR A 13 5.53 19.65 -24.32
CA THR A 13 5.76 19.47 -22.87
C THR A 13 7.21 19.07 -22.60
N MET A 14 7.81 18.18 -23.41
CA MET A 14 9.23 17.83 -23.29
C MET A 14 10.13 19.05 -23.53
N LEU A 15 9.81 19.87 -24.51
CA LEU A 15 10.56 21.10 -24.79
C LEU A 15 10.49 22.08 -23.62
N THR A 16 9.29 22.32 -23.06
CA THR A 16 9.13 23.17 -21.86
C THR A 16 9.87 22.61 -20.66
N ASP A 17 9.92 21.29 -20.51
CA ASP A 17 10.67 20.63 -19.43
C ASP A 17 12.19 20.84 -19.59
N ALA A 18 12.72 20.72 -20.82
CA ALA A 18 14.11 21.02 -21.13
C ALA A 18 14.46 22.48 -20.82
N LEU A 19 13.58 23.42 -21.22
CA LEU A 19 13.74 24.84 -20.93
C LEU A 19 13.71 25.12 -19.42
N THR A 20 12.84 24.44 -18.67
CA THR A 20 12.78 24.56 -17.20
C THR A 20 14.05 24.08 -16.53
N LEU A 21 14.65 22.96 -16.98
CA LEU A 21 15.95 22.50 -16.48
C LEU A 21 17.05 23.51 -16.78
N ALA A 22 17.12 24.01 -18.01
CA ALA A 22 18.11 25.00 -18.41
C ALA A 22 17.98 26.31 -17.61
N LEU A 23 16.74 26.78 -17.42
CA LEU A 23 16.45 27.96 -16.62
C LEU A 23 16.84 27.78 -15.15
N ALA A 24 16.48 26.62 -14.55
CA ALA A 24 16.86 26.30 -13.18
C ALA A 24 18.38 26.32 -12.99
N PHE A 25 19.11 25.74 -13.93
CA PHE A 25 20.56 25.73 -13.87
C PHE A 25 21.14 27.14 -14.02
N THR A 26 20.69 27.91 -15.01
CA THR A 26 21.16 29.28 -15.25
C THR A 26 20.96 30.17 -14.02
N ILE A 27 19.75 30.10 -13.40
CA ILE A 27 19.50 30.88 -12.20
C ILE A 27 20.34 30.40 -11.02
N ALA A 28 20.48 29.09 -10.83
CA ALA A 28 21.34 28.53 -9.78
C ALA A 28 22.81 28.96 -9.96
N TYR A 29 23.30 28.95 -11.19
CA TYR A 29 24.64 29.39 -11.53
C TYR A 29 24.86 30.89 -11.21
N VAL A 30 23.96 31.76 -11.68
CA VAL A 30 24.02 33.20 -11.42
C VAL A 30 23.98 33.52 -9.93
N ILE A 31 23.11 32.88 -9.18
CA ILE A 31 23.02 33.06 -7.73
C ILE A 31 24.33 32.65 -7.06
N ARG A 32 24.89 31.51 -7.44
CA ARG A 32 26.09 30.97 -6.81
C ARG A 32 27.35 31.76 -7.17
N ASP A 33 27.44 32.24 -8.39
CA ASP A 33 28.53 33.12 -8.86
C ASP A 33 28.56 34.45 -8.09
N ARG A 34 27.37 35.05 -7.85
CA ARG A 34 27.24 36.30 -7.06
C ARG A 34 27.62 36.15 -5.59
N ILE A 35 27.56 34.94 -5.04
CA ILE A 35 27.95 34.65 -3.64
C ILE A 35 29.49 34.57 -3.50
N GLY A 36 30.25 34.76 -4.58
CA GLY A 36 31.73 34.87 -4.55
C GLY A 36 32.47 33.53 -4.46
N VAL A 37 31.85 32.45 -4.84
CA VAL A 37 32.52 31.14 -4.98
C VAL A 37 32.97 31.04 -6.43
N GLY A 38 34.27 31.08 -6.68
CA GLY A 38 34.83 30.96 -8.02
C GLY A 38 34.36 29.71 -8.74
N LEU A 39 33.38 29.89 -9.63
CA LEU A 39 32.83 28.82 -10.46
C LEU A 39 33.61 28.70 -11.76
N GLN A 40 33.67 27.51 -12.32
CA GLN A 40 34.15 27.31 -13.68
C GLN A 40 33.22 27.96 -14.70
N LYS A 41 33.67 28.14 -15.93
CA LYS A 41 32.83 28.72 -16.99
C LYS A 41 31.58 27.86 -17.23
N PRO A 42 30.42 28.46 -17.56
CA PRO A 42 29.16 27.71 -17.74
C PRO A 42 29.30 26.56 -18.75
N ILE A 43 30.14 26.71 -19.78
CA ILE A 43 30.34 25.71 -20.82
C ILE A 43 30.91 24.39 -20.26
N GLU A 44 31.67 24.46 -19.18
CA GLU A 44 32.29 23.30 -18.55
C GLU A 44 31.30 22.43 -17.79
N TYR A 45 30.10 22.96 -17.54
CA TYR A 45 28.99 22.23 -16.95
C TYR A 45 28.03 21.58 -17.99
N LEU A 46 28.23 21.81 -19.30
CA LEU A 46 27.33 21.29 -20.34
C LEU A 46 27.22 19.75 -20.32
N TRP A 47 28.31 19.06 -20.01
CA TRP A 47 28.29 17.59 -19.92
C TRP A 47 27.32 17.10 -18.82
N VAL A 48 27.14 17.88 -17.74
CA VAL A 48 26.16 17.52 -16.67
C VAL A 48 24.78 17.50 -17.26
N PHE A 49 24.44 18.42 -18.17
CA PHE A 49 23.13 18.41 -18.86
C PHE A 49 22.94 17.20 -19.74
N LEU A 50 23.99 16.67 -20.37
CA LEU A 50 23.92 15.45 -21.17
C LEU A 50 23.54 14.23 -20.31
N VAL A 51 23.82 14.29 -19.01
CA VAL A 51 23.45 13.23 -18.06
C VAL A 51 22.13 13.55 -17.35
N VAL A 52 21.96 14.77 -16.87
CA VAL A 52 20.77 15.18 -16.12
C VAL A 52 19.50 15.10 -16.98
N ALA A 53 19.52 15.63 -18.19
CA ALA A 53 18.33 15.67 -19.02
C ALA A 53 17.77 14.28 -19.35
N PRO A 54 18.54 13.28 -19.83
CA PRO A 54 18.02 11.94 -20.05
C PRO A 54 17.43 11.29 -18.78
N VAL A 55 18.08 11.45 -17.63
CA VAL A 55 17.60 10.92 -16.34
C VAL A 55 16.25 11.53 -15.98
N TRP A 56 16.12 12.87 -16.07
CA TRP A 56 14.85 13.55 -15.79
C TRP A 56 13.75 13.16 -16.77
N PHE A 57 14.04 13.12 -18.08
CA PHE A 57 13.06 12.70 -19.08
C PHE A 57 12.60 11.26 -18.88
N TYR A 58 13.51 10.35 -18.55
CA TYR A 58 13.17 8.97 -18.21
C TYR A 58 12.25 8.91 -16.98
N LEU A 59 12.61 9.59 -15.90
CA LEU A 59 11.81 9.61 -14.67
C LEU A 59 10.45 10.28 -14.88
N LEU A 60 10.37 11.39 -15.61
CA LEU A 60 9.12 12.06 -15.95
C LEU A 60 8.20 11.14 -16.78
N THR A 61 8.77 10.38 -17.72
CA THR A 61 8.03 9.38 -18.51
C THR A 61 7.51 8.26 -17.62
N LYS A 62 8.37 7.69 -16.78
CA LYS A 62 8.03 6.61 -15.86
C LYS A 62 6.93 7.01 -14.86
N HIS A 63 6.95 8.26 -14.38
CA HIS A 63 5.93 8.81 -13.48
C HIS A 63 4.67 9.33 -14.20
N GLY A 64 4.56 9.15 -15.53
CA GLY A 64 3.37 9.42 -16.31
C GLY A 64 3.10 10.89 -16.62
N PHE A 65 4.10 11.80 -16.50
CA PHE A 65 3.90 13.23 -16.79
C PHE A 65 3.68 13.55 -18.26
N TYR A 66 4.03 12.65 -19.17
CA TYR A 66 3.75 12.77 -20.61
C TYR A 66 2.46 12.06 -21.03
N GLN A 67 1.73 11.51 -20.06
CA GLN A 67 0.37 11.03 -20.22
C GLN A 67 -0.64 12.11 -19.76
N SER A 68 -1.92 11.78 -19.76
CA SER A 68 -2.94 12.72 -19.31
C SER A 68 -2.86 13.00 -17.80
N ILE A 69 -2.39 14.18 -17.40
CA ILE A 69 -2.34 14.64 -16.01
C ILE A 69 -3.69 15.13 -15.48
N ARG A 70 -4.78 14.94 -16.24
CA ARG A 70 -6.13 15.44 -15.90
C ARG A 70 -6.65 14.97 -14.55
N ARG A 71 -6.28 13.74 -14.14
CA ARG A 71 -6.78 13.06 -12.94
C ARG A 71 -5.88 13.23 -11.72
N LEU A 72 -4.70 13.82 -11.88
CA LEU A 72 -3.77 14.02 -10.77
C LEU A 72 -4.24 15.17 -9.88
N SER A 73 -4.24 14.97 -8.56
CA SER A 73 -4.41 16.06 -7.61
C SER A 73 -3.18 16.97 -7.60
N LEU A 74 -3.29 18.18 -7.00
CA LEU A 74 -2.11 19.05 -6.82
C LEU A 74 -1.05 18.38 -5.95
N PHE A 75 -1.48 17.67 -4.92
CA PHE A 75 -0.58 16.92 -4.04
C PHE A 75 0.15 15.79 -4.79
N ASP A 76 -0.55 15.04 -5.66
CA ASP A 76 0.08 14.00 -6.48
C ASP A 76 1.14 14.57 -7.41
N ILE A 77 0.91 15.74 -7.99
CA ILE A 77 1.88 16.41 -8.85
C ILE A 77 3.15 16.74 -8.06
N ILE A 78 3.00 17.40 -6.91
CA ILE A 78 4.12 17.81 -6.07
C ILE A 78 4.89 16.58 -5.57
N SER A 79 4.21 15.56 -5.08
CA SER A 79 4.85 14.34 -4.55
C SER A 79 5.62 13.57 -5.63
N ARG A 80 5.07 13.46 -6.84
CA ARG A 80 5.76 12.83 -7.97
C ARG A 80 6.96 13.64 -8.44
N VAL A 81 6.84 14.96 -8.54
CA VAL A 81 7.97 15.83 -8.88
C VAL A 81 9.06 15.75 -7.82
N ALA A 82 8.71 15.76 -6.54
CA ALA A 82 9.66 15.59 -5.44
C ALA A 82 10.38 14.23 -5.49
N SER A 83 9.65 13.16 -5.75
CA SER A 83 10.22 11.81 -5.93
C SER A 83 11.21 11.75 -7.09
N ILE A 84 10.90 12.37 -8.24
CA ILE A 84 11.78 12.46 -9.41
C ILE A 84 13.06 13.21 -9.06
N HIS A 85 12.95 14.33 -8.36
CA HIS A 85 14.11 15.13 -7.97
C HIS A 85 14.98 14.43 -6.92
N LEU A 86 14.37 13.70 -5.98
CA LEU A 86 15.12 12.89 -5.01
C LEU A 86 15.88 11.75 -5.72
N MET A 87 15.19 10.97 -6.55
CA MET A 87 15.81 9.83 -7.25
C MET A 87 16.85 10.30 -8.28
N GLY A 88 16.50 11.27 -9.12
CA GLY A 88 17.38 11.82 -10.13
C GLY A 88 18.56 12.56 -9.51
N GLY A 89 18.31 13.30 -8.42
CA GLY A 89 19.34 13.98 -7.64
C GLY A 89 20.35 13.00 -7.06
N MET A 90 19.89 11.93 -6.42
CA MET A 90 20.79 10.88 -5.91
C MET A 90 21.62 10.23 -7.02
N ALA A 91 20.98 9.89 -8.16
CA ALA A 91 21.67 9.27 -9.29
C ALA A 91 22.78 10.16 -9.85
N VAL A 92 22.48 11.45 -10.06
CA VAL A 92 23.46 12.40 -10.59
C VAL A 92 24.55 12.72 -9.56
N ALA A 93 24.21 12.86 -8.27
CA ALA A 93 25.20 13.05 -7.20
C ALA A 93 26.17 11.86 -7.10
N SER A 94 25.65 10.64 -7.18
CA SER A 94 26.47 9.41 -7.19
C SER A 94 27.42 9.41 -8.40
N LEU A 95 26.91 9.76 -9.57
CA LEU A 95 27.74 9.80 -10.78
C LEU A 95 28.87 10.84 -10.67
N ILE A 96 28.55 12.05 -10.18
CA ILE A 96 29.57 13.11 -9.97
C ILE A 96 30.63 12.64 -8.97
N TYR A 97 30.20 11.94 -7.90
CA TYR A 97 31.12 11.38 -6.90
C TYR A 97 32.03 10.31 -7.49
N PHE A 98 31.50 9.36 -8.30
CA PHE A 98 32.33 8.31 -8.93
C PHE A 98 33.27 8.80 -10.01
N LEU A 99 32.95 9.92 -10.65
CA LEU A 99 33.84 10.53 -11.67
C LEU A 99 34.98 11.34 -11.06
N ASP A 100 35.08 11.38 -9.72
CA ASP A 100 36.15 12.03 -8.92
C ASP A 100 36.50 13.44 -9.42
N ARG A 101 35.47 14.25 -9.66
CA ARG A 101 35.64 15.61 -10.14
C ARG A 101 35.43 16.60 -9.01
N ASP A 102 36.48 16.80 -8.19
CA ASP A 102 36.48 17.74 -7.06
C ASP A 102 36.28 19.23 -7.48
N GLN A 103 36.31 19.50 -8.77
CA GLN A 103 36.15 20.85 -9.32
C GLN A 103 34.71 21.35 -9.39
N TYR A 104 33.68 20.48 -9.10
CA TYR A 104 32.29 20.89 -9.18
C TYR A 104 31.73 21.34 -7.83
N SER A 105 31.15 22.55 -7.83
CA SER A 105 30.53 23.12 -6.63
C SER A 105 29.33 22.33 -6.16
N ARG A 106 29.45 21.63 -5.02
CA ARG A 106 28.33 20.92 -4.35
C ARG A 106 27.19 21.86 -4.06
N GLY A 107 27.46 23.11 -3.72
CA GLY A 107 26.46 24.15 -3.49
C GLY A 107 25.69 24.51 -4.75
N LEU A 108 26.35 24.60 -5.92
CA LEU A 108 25.66 24.82 -7.20
C LEU A 108 24.65 23.69 -7.48
N TYR A 109 25.04 22.43 -7.26
CA TYR A 109 24.18 21.28 -7.46
C TYR A 109 22.98 21.30 -6.54
N LEU A 110 23.16 21.62 -5.26
CA LEU A 110 22.05 21.74 -4.30
C LEU A 110 21.07 22.86 -4.70
N PHE A 111 21.57 24.05 -5.05
CA PHE A 111 20.74 25.16 -5.53
C PHE A 111 19.98 24.78 -6.80
N PHE A 112 20.64 24.10 -7.73
CA PHE A 112 19.99 23.59 -8.94
C PHE A 112 18.85 22.61 -8.62
N LEU A 113 19.06 21.64 -7.72
CA LEU A 113 18.04 20.69 -7.32
C LEU A 113 16.82 21.36 -6.68
N LEU A 114 17.04 22.27 -5.73
CA LEU A 114 15.97 22.97 -5.05
C LEU A 114 15.19 23.88 -6.01
N LEU A 115 15.90 24.60 -6.87
CA LEU A 115 15.28 25.51 -7.83
C LEU A 115 14.54 24.75 -8.93
N SER A 116 15.13 23.66 -9.44
CA SER A 116 14.46 22.82 -10.43
C SER A 116 13.21 22.16 -9.84
N LEU A 117 13.21 21.68 -8.60
CA LEU A 117 12.04 21.17 -7.89
C LEU A 117 10.93 22.22 -7.83
N ALA A 118 11.26 23.46 -7.44
CA ALA A 118 10.30 24.55 -7.34
C ALA A 118 9.71 24.94 -8.72
N LEU A 119 10.57 25.11 -9.72
CA LEU A 119 10.17 25.51 -11.08
C LEU A 119 9.36 24.40 -11.77
N PHE A 120 9.74 23.13 -11.67
CA PHE A 120 8.93 22.04 -12.21
C PHE A 120 7.57 21.92 -11.53
N SER A 121 7.53 22.03 -10.21
CA SER A 121 6.26 22.02 -9.48
C SER A 121 5.35 23.15 -9.95
N ALA A 122 5.87 24.38 -10.02
CA ALA A 122 5.14 25.54 -10.49
C ALA A 122 4.66 25.39 -11.94
N GLN A 123 5.54 24.94 -12.85
CA GLN A 123 5.23 24.69 -14.25
C GLN A 123 4.10 23.65 -14.41
N LYS A 124 4.21 22.49 -13.75
CA LYS A 124 3.19 21.41 -13.87
C LYS A 124 1.85 21.85 -13.27
N MET A 125 1.87 22.57 -12.16
CA MET A 125 0.66 23.17 -11.56
C MET A 125 0.05 24.21 -12.48
N LEU A 126 0.85 25.10 -13.07
CA LEU A 126 0.38 26.10 -14.02
C LEU A 126 -0.27 25.47 -15.25
N VAL A 127 0.40 24.49 -15.87
CA VAL A 127 -0.14 23.76 -17.03
C VAL A 127 -1.47 23.08 -16.68
N ARG A 128 -1.57 22.42 -15.52
CA ARG A 128 -2.81 21.79 -15.05
C ARG A 128 -3.92 22.82 -14.88
N THR A 129 -3.62 23.94 -14.23
CA THR A 129 -4.60 25.01 -13.94
C THR A 129 -5.08 25.69 -15.21
N LEU A 130 -4.16 26.06 -16.11
CA LEU A 130 -4.49 26.66 -17.41
C LEU A 130 -5.37 25.74 -18.25
N LEU A 131 -4.99 24.46 -18.36
CA LEU A 131 -5.81 23.47 -19.07
C LEU A 131 -7.18 23.26 -18.38
N GLY A 132 -7.25 23.35 -17.05
CA GLY A 132 -8.52 23.32 -16.31
C GLY A 132 -9.42 24.51 -16.65
N ILE A 133 -8.85 25.72 -16.70
CA ILE A 133 -9.58 26.93 -17.08
C ILE A 133 -10.09 26.87 -18.53
N LEU A 134 -9.23 26.41 -19.47
CA LEU A 134 -9.62 26.25 -20.88
C LEU A 134 -10.77 25.24 -21.03
N ARG A 135 -10.78 24.16 -20.25
CA ARG A 135 -11.86 23.16 -20.26
C ARG A 135 -13.17 23.73 -19.69
N ARG A 136 -13.11 24.52 -18.63
CA ARG A 136 -14.30 25.23 -18.11
C ARG A 136 -14.92 26.18 -19.14
N ARG A 137 -14.11 26.67 -20.09
CA ARG A 137 -14.57 27.44 -21.25
C ARG A 137 -14.98 26.56 -22.44
N ARG A 138 -15.33 25.31 -22.20
CA ARG A 138 -15.75 24.32 -23.21
C ARG A 138 -14.71 24.00 -24.29
N PHE A 139 -13.44 24.24 -24.03
CA PHE A 139 -12.37 23.84 -24.96
C PHE A 139 -11.87 22.45 -24.64
N ASN A 140 -11.81 21.54 -25.65
CA ASN A 140 -11.37 20.16 -25.49
C ASN A 140 -12.22 19.31 -24.53
N ILE A 141 -13.57 19.44 -24.62
CA ILE A 141 -14.54 18.59 -23.93
C ILE A 141 -14.67 17.27 -24.67
N ARG A 142 -14.96 16.20 -23.94
CA ARG A 142 -15.38 14.91 -24.49
C ARG A 142 -16.82 14.65 -24.12
N HIS A 143 -17.61 14.34 -25.13
CA HIS A 143 -19.01 14.00 -24.97
C HIS A 143 -19.13 12.51 -24.64
N ILE A 144 -19.74 12.23 -23.49
CA ILE A 144 -19.89 10.88 -22.94
C ILE A 144 -21.34 10.46 -23.01
N LEU A 145 -21.61 9.30 -23.63
CA LEU A 145 -22.88 8.63 -23.52
C LEU A 145 -22.78 7.50 -22.49
N VAL A 146 -23.67 7.49 -21.49
CA VAL A 146 -23.64 6.50 -20.41
C VAL A 146 -24.67 5.42 -20.70
N VAL A 147 -24.23 4.17 -20.74
CA VAL A 147 -25.09 2.99 -20.90
C VAL A 147 -25.37 2.39 -19.53
N GLY A 148 -26.63 2.42 -19.12
CA GLY A 148 -27.13 2.07 -17.79
C GLY A 148 -27.77 3.26 -17.09
N THR A 149 -28.80 2.99 -16.26
CA THR A 149 -29.57 4.02 -15.53
C THR A 149 -29.64 3.78 -14.02
N GLN A 150 -28.99 2.69 -13.56
CA GLN A 150 -29.03 2.24 -12.16
C GLN A 150 -27.93 2.91 -11.30
N THR A 151 -27.75 2.46 -10.07
CA THR A 151 -26.88 3.04 -9.04
C THR A 151 -25.47 3.34 -9.55
N LYS A 152 -24.86 2.44 -10.33
CA LYS A 152 -23.50 2.65 -10.88
C LYS A 152 -23.43 3.82 -11.86
N ALA A 153 -24.44 3.96 -12.70
CA ALA A 153 -24.53 5.05 -13.67
C ALA A 153 -24.73 6.40 -12.96
N ARG A 154 -25.59 6.45 -11.94
CA ARG A 154 -25.78 7.64 -11.10
C ARG A 154 -24.50 8.03 -10.38
N ARG A 155 -23.80 7.08 -9.75
CA ARG A 155 -22.51 7.32 -9.09
C ARG A 155 -21.45 7.84 -10.06
N PHE A 156 -21.40 7.28 -11.29
CA PHE A 156 -20.50 7.78 -12.34
C PHE A 156 -20.85 9.21 -12.73
N CYS A 157 -22.15 9.53 -12.90
CA CYS A 157 -22.61 10.87 -13.20
C CYS A 157 -22.19 11.88 -12.12
N GLN A 158 -22.46 11.58 -10.84
CA GLN A 158 -22.08 12.42 -9.71
C GLN A 158 -20.57 12.64 -9.64
N LEU A 159 -19.77 11.63 -9.97
CA LEU A 159 -18.32 11.74 -10.03
C LEU A 159 -17.86 12.69 -11.16
N VAL A 160 -18.47 12.61 -12.34
CA VAL A 160 -18.18 13.51 -13.46
C VAL A 160 -18.58 14.94 -13.13
N GLU A 161 -19.76 15.14 -12.52
CA GLU A 161 -20.28 16.43 -12.11
C GLU A 161 -19.40 17.12 -11.06
N SER A 162 -18.88 16.37 -10.09
CA SER A 162 -17.99 16.89 -9.05
C SER A 162 -16.61 17.31 -9.59
N HIS A 163 -16.26 16.89 -10.82
CA HIS A 163 -14.94 17.14 -11.43
C HIS A 163 -15.06 17.77 -12.83
N LYS A 164 -15.69 18.92 -12.92
CA LYS A 164 -15.87 19.66 -14.20
C LYS A 164 -14.55 20.03 -14.90
N ASP A 165 -13.46 20.05 -14.15
CA ASP A 165 -12.10 20.26 -14.67
C ASP A 165 -11.56 19.08 -15.50
N TRP A 166 -12.22 17.91 -15.48
CA TRP A 166 -11.83 16.79 -16.33
C TRP A 166 -12.18 16.99 -17.81
N GLY A 167 -13.09 17.93 -18.10
CA GLY A 167 -13.56 18.19 -19.47
C GLY A 167 -14.35 17.03 -20.05
N LEU A 168 -15.18 16.41 -19.22
CA LEU A 168 -16.13 15.35 -19.57
C LEU A 168 -17.54 15.95 -19.49
N GLU A 169 -18.34 15.78 -20.52
CA GLU A 169 -19.73 16.23 -20.59
C GLU A 169 -20.63 15.04 -20.91
N ILE A 170 -21.58 14.76 -20.03
CA ILE A 170 -22.55 13.68 -20.23
C ILE A 170 -23.63 14.22 -21.17
N VAL A 171 -23.82 13.56 -22.31
CA VAL A 171 -24.84 13.95 -23.30
C VAL A 171 -26.19 13.28 -23.04
N GLY A 172 -26.18 12.15 -22.35
CA GLY A 172 -27.40 11.42 -22.00
C GLY A 172 -27.11 10.00 -21.51
N PHE A 173 -28.19 9.29 -21.26
CA PHE A 173 -28.17 7.91 -20.80
C PHE A 173 -28.90 7.00 -21.78
N VAL A 174 -28.51 5.73 -21.82
CA VAL A 174 -29.17 4.65 -22.53
C VAL A 174 -29.61 3.59 -21.52
N GLN A 175 -30.88 3.23 -21.51
CA GLN A 175 -31.43 2.26 -20.56
C GLN A 175 -31.20 0.83 -21.08
N VAL A 176 -30.60 -0.03 -20.23
CA VAL A 176 -30.41 -1.46 -20.53
C VAL A 176 -31.44 -2.34 -19.80
N ALA A 177 -31.80 -1.97 -18.59
CA ALA A 177 -32.74 -2.75 -17.78
C ALA A 177 -34.14 -2.74 -18.41
N PRO A 178 -34.87 -3.88 -18.39
CA PRO A 178 -36.26 -3.94 -18.82
C PRO A 178 -37.15 -3.08 -17.92
N GLY A 179 -38.27 -2.60 -18.45
CA GLY A 179 -39.23 -1.79 -17.73
C GLY A 179 -39.60 -0.51 -18.48
N ILE A 180 -40.28 0.40 -17.78
CA ILE A 180 -40.68 1.71 -18.36
C ILE A 180 -39.43 2.54 -18.62
N LEU A 181 -39.35 3.15 -19.79
CA LEU A 181 -38.25 4.05 -20.12
C LEU A 181 -38.28 5.27 -19.20
N GLN A 182 -37.18 5.49 -18.48
CA GLN A 182 -37.03 6.68 -17.65
C GLN A 182 -36.85 7.91 -18.56
N GLU A 183 -37.42 9.04 -18.19
CA GLU A 183 -37.23 10.26 -18.97
C GLU A 183 -35.87 10.91 -18.70
N ARG A 184 -35.47 10.88 -17.43
CA ARG A 184 -34.21 11.53 -16.98
C ARG A 184 -33.51 10.74 -15.86
N VAL A 185 -32.19 10.81 -15.85
CA VAL A 185 -31.33 10.29 -14.76
C VAL A 185 -30.37 11.41 -14.35
N GLU A 186 -30.38 11.78 -13.07
CA GLU A 186 -29.52 12.87 -12.51
C GLU A 186 -29.63 14.18 -13.33
N GLY A 187 -30.81 14.49 -13.88
CA GLY A 187 -31.06 15.70 -14.69
C GLY A 187 -30.75 15.55 -16.18
N TYR A 188 -30.10 14.49 -16.63
CA TYR A 188 -29.78 14.21 -18.04
C TYR A 188 -30.86 13.38 -18.72
N PRO A 189 -31.12 13.56 -20.02
CA PRO A 189 -32.12 12.81 -20.74
C PRO A 189 -31.71 11.34 -20.94
N VAL A 190 -32.67 10.44 -20.88
CA VAL A 190 -32.51 9.07 -21.37
C VAL A 190 -32.92 9.05 -22.84
N LEU A 191 -31.95 8.80 -23.72
CA LEU A 191 -32.10 8.98 -25.17
C LEU A 191 -32.73 7.78 -25.86
N GLY A 192 -32.79 6.62 -25.19
CA GLY A 192 -33.38 5.42 -25.73
C GLY A 192 -32.99 4.17 -24.95
N ARG A 193 -33.24 3.00 -25.53
CA ARG A 193 -32.87 1.68 -25.02
C ARG A 193 -31.56 1.21 -25.63
N ALA A 194 -31.05 0.07 -25.14
CA ALA A 194 -29.81 -0.53 -25.64
C ALA A 194 -29.80 -0.71 -27.15
N ASP A 195 -30.92 -1.14 -27.73
CA ASP A 195 -31.07 -1.34 -29.18
C ASP A 195 -30.93 -0.02 -29.97
N ASP A 196 -31.18 1.12 -29.33
CA ASP A 196 -31.06 2.43 -29.96
C ASP A 196 -29.62 2.99 -29.86
N LEU A 197 -28.69 2.31 -29.15
CA LEU A 197 -27.34 2.82 -28.86
C LEU A 197 -26.59 3.25 -30.15
N ILE A 198 -26.53 2.40 -31.12
CA ILE A 198 -25.82 2.67 -32.38
C ILE A 198 -26.49 3.78 -33.24
N PRO A 199 -27.82 3.76 -33.43
CA PRO A 199 -28.55 4.89 -34.01
C PRO A 199 -28.32 6.22 -33.28
N ILE A 200 -28.28 6.23 -31.96
CA ILE A 200 -28.01 7.43 -31.14
C ILE A 200 -26.59 7.93 -31.44
N CYS A 201 -25.58 7.06 -31.38
CA CYS A 201 -24.19 7.43 -31.63
C CYS A 201 -23.95 7.99 -33.05
N LYS A 202 -24.79 7.59 -34.04
CA LYS A 202 -24.73 8.13 -35.40
C LYS A 202 -25.38 9.51 -35.53
N LYS A 203 -26.33 9.84 -34.64
CA LYS A 203 -27.11 11.12 -34.72
C LYS A 203 -26.51 12.24 -33.89
N ILE A 204 -25.87 11.95 -32.78
CA ILE A 204 -25.31 12.95 -31.87
C ILE A 204 -23.80 12.80 -31.76
N GLN A 205 -23.12 13.87 -31.36
CA GLN A 205 -21.68 13.82 -31.14
C GLN A 205 -21.37 13.04 -29.87
N VAL A 206 -20.74 11.88 -29.99
CA VAL A 206 -20.27 11.02 -28.90
C VAL A 206 -18.80 10.70 -29.13
N ASP A 207 -17.96 11.09 -28.20
CA ASP A 207 -16.52 10.76 -28.22
C ASP A 207 -16.24 9.46 -27.48
N GLU A 208 -17.06 9.13 -26.48
CA GLU A 208 -16.81 8.02 -25.58
C GLU A 208 -18.15 7.44 -25.05
N VAL A 209 -18.29 6.12 -25.08
CA VAL A 209 -19.40 5.37 -24.47
C VAL A 209 -18.91 4.69 -23.20
N VAL A 210 -19.62 4.90 -22.08
CA VAL A 210 -19.27 4.30 -20.78
C VAL A 210 -20.38 3.38 -20.32
N PHE A 211 -20.07 2.07 -20.30
CA PHE A 211 -20.98 1.04 -19.79
C PHE A 211 -20.93 1.01 -18.25
N CYS A 212 -22.03 1.41 -17.62
CA CYS A 212 -22.27 1.38 -16.18
C CYS A 212 -23.38 0.36 -15.85
N ILE A 213 -23.20 -0.87 -16.34
CA ILE A 213 -24.22 -1.93 -16.30
C ILE A 213 -23.94 -2.95 -15.18
N PRO A 214 -24.96 -3.64 -14.62
CA PRO A 214 -24.80 -4.79 -13.75
C PRO A 214 -24.10 -5.95 -14.45
N LYS A 215 -23.51 -6.85 -13.69
CA LYS A 215 -22.79 -8.03 -14.22
C LYS A 215 -23.63 -8.90 -15.18
N ASP A 216 -24.92 -9.00 -14.90
CA ASP A 216 -25.84 -9.85 -15.66
C ASP A 216 -26.07 -9.37 -17.10
N TYR A 217 -25.78 -8.10 -17.37
CA TYR A 217 -25.90 -7.48 -18.70
C TYR A 217 -24.57 -7.35 -19.45
N VAL A 218 -23.46 -7.78 -18.85
CA VAL A 218 -22.13 -7.62 -19.47
C VAL A 218 -21.99 -8.48 -20.72
N VAL A 219 -22.47 -9.72 -20.69
CA VAL A 219 -22.43 -10.63 -21.86
C VAL A 219 -23.26 -10.06 -23.03
N GLY A 220 -24.41 -9.47 -22.74
CA GLY A 220 -25.26 -8.83 -23.76
C GLY A 220 -24.68 -7.55 -24.34
N ALA A 221 -23.61 -7.01 -23.78
CA ALA A 221 -22.96 -5.81 -24.30
C ALA A 221 -21.95 -6.09 -25.46
N GLU A 222 -21.53 -7.35 -25.65
CA GLU A 222 -20.50 -7.72 -26.63
C GLU A 222 -20.80 -7.28 -28.07
N PRO A 223 -22.01 -7.45 -28.63
CA PRO A 223 -22.32 -6.98 -29.99
C PRO A 223 -22.14 -5.46 -30.14
N TYR A 224 -22.55 -4.70 -29.13
CA TYR A 224 -22.40 -3.24 -29.12
C TYR A 224 -20.94 -2.78 -29.08
N LEU A 225 -20.04 -3.55 -28.46
CA LEU A 225 -18.62 -3.22 -28.41
C LEU A 225 -18.01 -3.25 -29.81
N HIS A 226 -18.35 -4.26 -30.61
CA HIS A 226 -17.89 -4.38 -31.99
C HIS A 226 -18.40 -3.24 -32.86
N ASP A 227 -19.71 -2.96 -32.84
CA ASP A 227 -20.31 -1.87 -33.60
C ASP A 227 -19.73 -0.49 -33.23
N LEU A 228 -19.47 -0.25 -31.96
CA LEU A 228 -18.84 1.00 -31.46
C LEU A 228 -17.37 1.12 -31.90
N GLU A 229 -16.65 0.00 -31.99
CA GLU A 229 -15.30 -0.05 -32.52
C GLU A 229 -15.28 0.33 -34.02
N GLU A 230 -16.21 -0.19 -34.79
CA GLU A 230 -16.36 0.18 -36.23
C GLU A 230 -16.64 1.69 -36.37
N LEU A 231 -17.42 2.28 -35.48
CA LEU A 231 -17.68 3.73 -35.44
C LEU A 231 -16.48 4.55 -34.96
N GLY A 232 -15.41 3.91 -34.50
CA GLY A 232 -14.23 4.57 -33.94
C GLY A 232 -14.47 5.26 -32.61
N ILE A 233 -15.54 4.89 -31.87
CA ILE A 233 -15.90 5.46 -30.57
C ILE A 233 -15.14 4.72 -29.47
N THR A 234 -14.55 5.46 -28.55
CA THR A 234 -13.87 4.86 -27.39
C THR A 234 -14.88 4.27 -26.42
N VAL A 235 -14.71 3.00 -26.08
CA VAL A 235 -15.58 2.33 -25.11
C VAL A 235 -14.86 2.15 -23.77
N ARG A 236 -15.57 2.38 -22.67
CA ARG A 236 -15.13 2.05 -21.30
C ARG A 236 -16.21 1.27 -20.58
N MET A 237 -15.78 0.39 -19.69
CA MET A 237 -16.69 -0.38 -18.85
C MET A 237 -16.33 -0.17 -17.38
N VAL A 238 -17.34 0.10 -16.56
CA VAL A 238 -17.17 0.21 -15.10
C VAL A 238 -17.10 -1.21 -14.52
N MET A 239 -15.91 -1.59 -14.04
CA MET A 239 -15.59 -2.91 -13.52
C MET A 239 -15.85 -2.99 -12.00
N ASP A 240 -17.10 -2.80 -11.59
CA ASP A 240 -17.54 -2.94 -10.21
C ASP A 240 -18.65 -3.99 -10.11
N PHE A 241 -18.27 -5.26 -10.34
CA PHE A 241 -19.22 -6.36 -10.48
C PHE A 241 -19.79 -6.88 -9.15
N PHE A 242 -19.11 -6.63 -8.03
CA PHE A 242 -19.51 -7.13 -6.73
C PHE A 242 -19.64 -5.97 -5.75
N GLU A 243 -20.78 -5.88 -5.06
CA GLU A 243 -21.08 -4.84 -4.06
C GLU A 243 -20.42 -5.13 -2.71
N GLU A 244 -19.83 -6.30 -2.54
CA GLU A 244 -19.23 -6.72 -1.29
C GLU A 244 -17.99 -5.92 -0.90
N SER A 245 -17.80 -5.78 0.41
CA SER A 245 -16.81 -4.94 1.09
C SER A 245 -15.38 -5.48 0.99
N PHE A 246 -14.81 -5.57 -0.20
CA PHE A 246 -13.37 -5.71 -0.30
C PHE A 246 -12.70 -4.36 -0.11
N TYR A 247 -11.68 -4.29 0.74
CA TYR A 247 -11.00 -3.03 1.10
C TYR A 247 -10.32 -2.35 -0.09
N ARG A 248 -9.80 -3.12 -1.03
CA ARG A 248 -9.14 -2.58 -2.23
C ARG A 248 -9.46 -3.44 -3.44
N LYS A 249 -9.88 -2.76 -4.51
CA LYS A 249 -10.04 -3.34 -5.85
C LYS A 249 -8.99 -2.70 -6.75
N GLU A 250 -8.24 -3.51 -7.49
CA GLU A 250 -7.20 -3.04 -8.40
C GLU A 250 -7.31 -3.74 -9.75
N ILE A 251 -7.23 -2.95 -10.82
CA ILE A 251 -7.16 -3.47 -12.17
C ILE A 251 -5.69 -3.44 -12.57
N SER A 252 -5.15 -4.60 -12.86
CA SER A 252 -3.76 -4.78 -13.28
C SER A 252 -3.67 -5.66 -14.52
N LEU A 253 -2.55 -5.56 -15.23
CA LEU A 253 -2.24 -6.47 -16.33
C LEU A 253 -1.29 -7.56 -15.81
N PHE A 254 -1.72 -8.81 -15.86
CA PHE A 254 -0.86 -9.94 -15.58
C PHE A 254 0.09 -10.15 -16.76
N HIS A 255 1.39 -10.06 -16.50
CA HIS A 255 2.45 -10.08 -17.52
C HIS A 255 2.26 -9.09 -18.70
N ASN A 256 1.60 -7.96 -18.45
CA ASN A 256 1.24 -6.95 -19.48
C ASN A 256 0.28 -7.43 -20.59
N GLU A 257 -0.34 -8.58 -20.43
CA GLU A 257 -1.20 -9.20 -21.44
C GLU A 257 -2.64 -9.35 -20.96
N LEU A 258 -2.84 -9.99 -19.81
CA LEU A 258 -4.17 -10.34 -19.33
C LEU A 258 -4.69 -9.33 -18.30
N PRO A 259 -5.76 -8.58 -18.58
CA PRO A 259 -6.37 -7.68 -17.59
C PRO A 259 -7.03 -8.48 -16.48
N MET A 260 -6.63 -8.21 -15.23
CA MET A 260 -7.18 -8.85 -14.05
C MET A 260 -7.76 -7.81 -13.08
N LEU A 261 -8.94 -8.12 -12.54
CA LEU A 261 -9.53 -7.40 -11.43
C LEU A 261 -9.20 -8.15 -10.13
N THR A 262 -8.30 -7.57 -9.34
CA THR A 262 -7.84 -8.17 -8.09
C THR A 262 -8.59 -7.57 -6.91
N TYR A 263 -9.11 -8.43 -6.06
CA TYR A 263 -9.80 -8.08 -4.81
C TYR A 263 -8.85 -8.36 -3.65
N TYR A 264 -8.46 -7.31 -2.94
CA TYR A 264 -7.61 -7.44 -1.75
C TYR A 264 -8.46 -7.45 -0.49
N PRO A 265 -8.32 -8.46 0.38
CA PRO A 265 -9.00 -8.48 1.69
C PRO A 265 -8.46 -7.40 2.64
N LYS A 266 -7.34 -6.74 2.26
CA LYS A 266 -6.67 -5.70 3.03
C LYS A 266 -6.01 -4.67 2.12
N ALA A 267 -6.02 -3.41 2.55
CA ALA A 267 -5.31 -2.32 1.90
C ALA A 267 -3.98 -2.05 2.61
N PHE A 268 -3.01 -2.94 2.48
CA PHE A 268 -1.66 -2.64 2.94
C PHE A 268 -0.88 -1.89 1.86
N ASP A 269 -0.31 -0.76 2.24
CA ASP A 269 0.62 -0.03 1.40
C ASP A 269 1.98 -0.75 1.38
N ALA A 270 2.51 -1.01 0.19
CA ALA A 270 3.80 -1.68 0.02
C ALA A 270 4.97 -0.93 0.68
N GLN A 271 4.93 0.41 0.70
CA GLN A 271 5.95 1.23 1.36
C GLN A 271 5.89 1.06 2.88
N GLN A 272 4.70 1.06 3.47
CA GLN A 272 4.53 0.83 4.91
C GLN A 272 4.94 -0.59 5.31
N LEU A 273 4.64 -1.60 4.49
CA LEU A 273 5.10 -2.98 4.73
C LEU A 273 6.63 -3.10 4.68
N PHE A 274 7.28 -2.39 3.76
CA PHE A 274 8.74 -2.34 3.70
C PHE A 274 9.33 -1.70 4.97
N LEU A 275 8.79 -0.56 5.41
CA LEU A 275 9.22 0.10 6.65
C LEU A 275 8.96 -0.78 7.88
N LYS A 276 7.81 -1.49 7.92
CA LYS A 276 7.54 -2.49 8.96
C LYS A 276 8.62 -3.57 8.98
N ARG A 277 8.98 -4.11 7.82
CA ARG A 277 10.02 -5.13 7.73
C ARG A 277 11.38 -4.62 8.21
N LEU A 278 11.73 -3.37 7.90
CA LEU A 278 12.96 -2.74 8.39
C LEU A 278 12.94 -2.61 9.93
N LEU A 279 11.82 -2.19 10.50
CA LEU A 279 11.62 -2.12 11.96
C LEU A 279 11.74 -3.52 12.60
N ASP A 280 11.11 -4.54 11.99
CA ASP A 280 11.18 -5.92 12.45
C ASP A 280 12.63 -6.45 12.48
N VAL A 281 13.39 -6.20 11.41
CA VAL A 281 14.80 -6.63 11.31
C VAL A 281 15.67 -5.90 12.34
N ALA A 282 15.53 -4.58 12.45
CA ALA A 282 16.30 -3.80 13.41
C ALA A 282 16.02 -4.23 14.86
N GLY A 283 14.74 -4.40 15.21
CA GLY A 283 14.35 -4.88 16.54
C GLY A 283 14.76 -6.33 16.80
N ALA A 284 14.70 -7.19 15.79
CA ALA A 284 15.16 -8.57 15.91
C ALA A 284 16.67 -8.66 16.16
N LEU A 285 17.48 -7.86 15.47
CA LEU A 285 18.92 -7.81 15.68
C LEU A 285 19.26 -7.31 17.10
N ALA A 286 18.60 -6.24 17.55
CA ALA A 286 18.77 -5.73 18.92
C ALA A 286 18.34 -6.78 19.97
N GLY A 287 17.19 -7.44 19.75
CA GLY A 287 16.70 -8.50 20.64
C GLY A 287 17.59 -9.72 20.67
N LEU A 288 18.16 -10.13 19.52
CA LEU A 288 19.13 -11.25 19.47
C LEU A 288 20.45 -10.89 20.15
N ALA A 289 20.95 -9.67 20.01
CA ALA A 289 22.12 -9.20 20.73
C ALA A 289 21.91 -9.26 22.27
N PHE A 290 20.73 -8.80 22.72
CA PHE A 290 20.36 -8.93 24.13
C PHE A 290 20.20 -10.39 24.56
N THR A 291 19.57 -11.21 23.72
CA THR A 291 19.44 -12.67 23.97
C THR A 291 20.80 -13.33 24.13
N ALA A 292 21.76 -13.04 23.25
CA ALA A 292 23.11 -13.58 23.31
C ALA A 292 23.84 -13.20 24.61
N LEU A 293 23.65 -11.97 25.10
CA LEU A 293 24.24 -11.48 26.36
C LEU A 293 23.75 -12.27 27.58
N ILE A 294 22.44 -12.56 27.65
CA ILE A 294 21.84 -13.25 28.78
C ILE A 294 21.81 -14.78 28.64
N PHE A 295 22.05 -15.30 27.41
CA PHE A 295 21.98 -16.73 27.10
C PHE A 295 22.77 -17.62 28.06
N PRO A 296 24.06 -17.34 28.40
CA PRO A 296 24.83 -18.19 29.31
C PRO A 296 24.19 -18.36 30.68
N PHE A 297 23.63 -17.27 31.22
CA PHE A 297 22.99 -17.25 32.55
C PHE A 297 21.67 -18.04 32.52
N VAL A 298 20.84 -17.80 31.49
CA VAL A 298 19.58 -18.52 31.36
C VAL A 298 19.81 -20.00 31.07
N ALA A 299 20.81 -20.33 30.23
CA ALA A 299 21.18 -21.71 29.95
C ALA A 299 21.62 -22.48 31.16
N LEU A 300 22.47 -21.86 32.01
CA LEU A 300 22.93 -22.45 33.24
C LEU A 300 21.74 -22.66 34.21
N ALA A 301 20.89 -21.67 34.39
CA ALA A 301 19.72 -21.75 35.29
C ALA A 301 18.77 -22.89 34.84
N ILE A 302 18.46 -23.02 33.51
CA ILE A 302 17.59 -24.08 33.01
C ILE A 302 18.21 -25.45 33.22
N LYS A 303 19.53 -25.60 33.02
CA LYS A 303 20.22 -26.90 33.16
C LYS A 303 20.30 -27.36 34.62
N LEU A 304 20.42 -26.39 35.55
CA LEU A 304 20.41 -26.69 37.01
C LEU A 304 19.02 -27.06 37.55
N ASP A 305 17.96 -26.51 36.91
CA ASP A 305 16.57 -26.71 37.37
C ASP A 305 15.97 -28.03 36.84
N SER A 306 16.28 -28.41 35.60
CA SER A 306 15.72 -29.63 35.00
C SER A 306 16.60 -30.20 33.89
N PRO A 307 16.68 -31.56 33.72
CA PRO A 307 17.39 -32.19 32.61
C PRO A 307 16.69 -31.91 31.28
N GLY A 308 17.48 -31.86 30.16
CA GLY A 308 16.94 -31.75 28.79
C GLY A 308 17.49 -30.58 27.96
N PRO A 309 16.88 -30.27 26.78
CA PRO A 309 17.35 -29.22 25.89
C PRO A 309 17.09 -27.81 26.46
N LEU A 310 17.90 -26.83 26.05
CA LEU A 310 17.75 -25.44 26.50
C LEU A 310 16.59 -24.71 25.78
N LEU A 311 16.42 -25.02 24.50
CA LEU A 311 15.42 -24.43 23.65
C LEU A 311 14.29 -25.43 23.42
N PHE A 312 13.10 -24.91 23.36
CA PHE A 312 11.88 -25.61 22.98
C PHE A 312 11.31 -24.99 21.70
N GLY A 313 11.01 -25.81 20.72
CA GLY A 313 10.43 -25.36 19.44
C GLY A 313 9.06 -25.99 19.26
N GLN A 314 8.00 -25.17 19.29
CA GLN A 314 6.63 -25.62 19.07
C GLN A 314 6.16 -25.24 17.66
N GLU A 315 5.47 -26.15 16.99
CA GLU A 315 4.83 -25.86 15.71
C GLU A 315 3.69 -24.86 15.90
N ARG A 316 3.71 -23.82 15.09
CA ARG A 316 2.75 -22.72 15.08
C ARG A 316 2.34 -22.40 13.65
N VAL A 317 1.12 -21.88 13.52
CA VAL A 317 0.58 -21.44 12.24
C VAL A 317 0.87 -19.95 12.07
N GLY A 318 1.53 -19.63 10.97
CA GLY A 318 1.86 -18.26 10.54
C GLY A 318 0.97 -17.75 9.42
N GLU A 319 1.46 -16.73 8.73
CA GLU A 319 0.75 -16.07 7.62
C GLU A 319 0.39 -17.05 6.51
N GLY A 320 -0.89 -17.02 6.08
CA GLY A 320 -1.38 -17.87 5.00
C GLY A 320 -1.34 -19.37 5.31
N ASN A 321 -1.53 -19.71 6.57
CA ASN A 321 -1.56 -21.11 7.07
C ASN A 321 -0.20 -21.83 6.99
N ARG A 322 0.93 -21.10 6.87
CA ARG A 322 2.28 -21.70 6.84
C ARG A 322 2.69 -22.13 8.23
N ILE A 323 3.11 -23.38 8.38
CA ILE A 323 3.61 -23.91 9.65
C ILE A 323 5.08 -23.51 9.82
N PHE A 324 5.41 -23.02 11.00
CA PHE A 324 6.78 -22.71 11.39
C PHE A 324 7.05 -23.14 12.83
N ARG A 325 8.34 -23.31 13.19
CA ARG A 325 8.75 -23.67 14.53
C ARG A 325 9.03 -22.41 15.35
N CYS A 326 8.17 -22.11 16.31
CA CYS A 326 8.29 -21.00 17.25
C CYS A 326 9.25 -21.37 18.37
N TRP A 327 10.37 -20.65 18.48
CA TRP A 327 11.43 -20.94 19.44
C TRP A 327 11.23 -20.20 20.74
N LYS A 328 11.43 -20.94 21.88
CA LYS A 328 11.40 -20.39 23.24
C LYS A 328 12.51 -21.02 24.09
N PHE A 329 12.90 -20.36 25.16
CA PHE A 329 13.62 -21.05 26.22
C PHE A 329 12.69 -22.04 26.90
N ARG A 330 13.20 -23.21 27.23
CA ARG A 330 12.43 -24.23 27.93
C ARG A 330 12.02 -23.72 29.32
N SER A 331 10.74 -23.62 29.56
CA SER A 331 10.13 -23.19 30.83
C SER A 331 9.26 -24.28 31.48
N MET A 332 9.15 -25.45 30.84
CA MET A 332 8.36 -26.59 31.27
C MET A 332 9.19 -27.87 31.34
N HIS A 333 8.71 -28.87 32.07
CA HIS A 333 9.26 -30.21 32.09
C HIS A 333 9.15 -30.89 30.73
N ILE A 334 9.99 -31.92 30.47
CA ILE A 334 10.07 -32.59 29.13
C ILE A 334 8.75 -33.24 28.74
N ASP A 335 8.02 -33.80 29.69
CA ASP A 335 6.75 -34.50 29.57
C ASP A 335 5.51 -33.56 29.51
N ALA A 336 5.75 -32.26 29.39
CA ALA A 336 4.71 -31.24 29.47
C ALA A 336 3.60 -31.37 28.38
N GLU A 337 3.95 -31.80 27.15
CA GLU A 337 2.96 -31.98 26.10
C GLU A 337 2.07 -33.22 26.33
N GLU A 338 2.60 -34.28 26.90
CA GLU A 338 1.82 -35.47 27.27
C GLU A 338 0.83 -35.14 28.39
N ARG A 339 1.32 -34.46 29.44
CA ARG A 339 0.46 -34.00 30.56
C ARG A 339 -0.59 -32.98 30.15
N LYS A 340 -0.43 -32.27 29.05
CA LYS A 340 -1.40 -31.31 28.57
C LYS A 340 -2.76 -31.94 28.35
N LYS A 341 -2.79 -33.18 27.82
CA LYS A 341 -4.06 -33.91 27.55
C LYS A 341 -4.87 -34.12 28.83
N GLU A 342 -4.21 -34.44 29.94
CA GLU A 342 -4.86 -34.66 31.23
C GLU A 342 -5.35 -33.36 31.88
N LEU A 343 -4.71 -32.23 31.55
CA LEU A 343 -5.05 -30.92 32.10
C LEU A 343 -6.09 -30.15 31.28
N MET A 344 -6.53 -30.67 30.13
CA MET A 344 -7.53 -29.99 29.29
C MET A 344 -8.84 -29.70 30.02
N ALA A 345 -9.24 -30.57 30.95
CA ALA A 345 -10.43 -30.37 31.78
C ALA A 345 -10.33 -29.17 32.76
N ARG A 346 -9.11 -28.66 32.99
CA ARG A 346 -8.81 -27.49 33.86
C ARG A 346 -8.54 -26.22 33.04
N ASN A 347 -8.92 -26.18 31.79
CA ASN A 347 -8.75 -24.99 30.96
C ASN A 347 -9.60 -23.83 31.53
N GLU A 348 -8.95 -22.68 31.76
CA GLU A 348 -9.60 -21.45 32.23
C GLU A 348 -10.14 -20.57 31.10
N MET A 349 -9.84 -20.92 29.84
CA MET A 349 -10.31 -20.19 28.66
C MET A 349 -11.52 -20.88 28.03
N LYS A 350 -12.47 -20.09 27.56
CA LYS A 350 -13.53 -20.56 26.68
C LYS A 350 -13.03 -20.50 25.22
N GLY A 351 -13.18 -21.61 24.48
CA GLY A 351 -12.79 -21.70 23.08
C GLY A 351 -11.50 -22.48 22.83
N ALA A 352 -10.88 -22.26 21.67
CA ALA A 352 -9.78 -23.09 21.13
C ALA A 352 -8.44 -22.95 21.88
N MET A 353 -8.27 -21.92 22.70
CA MET A 353 -6.99 -21.62 23.39
C MET A 353 -6.93 -22.29 24.76
N PHE A 354 -5.80 -22.91 25.08
CA PHE A 354 -5.53 -23.46 26.42
C PHE A 354 -4.79 -22.45 27.30
N LYS A 355 -5.32 -22.18 28.50
CA LYS A 355 -4.71 -21.33 29.52
C LYS A 355 -5.01 -21.88 30.92
N MET A 356 -3.99 -21.87 31.78
CA MET A 356 -4.08 -22.28 33.16
C MET A 356 -3.11 -21.41 33.99
N ARG A 357 -3.59 -20.78 35.08
CA ARG A 357 -2.76 -19.89 35.95
C ARG A 357 -1.66 -20.64 36.66
N ASP A 358 -2.00 -21.69 37.37
CA ASP A 358 -1.04 -22.53 38.12
C ASP A 358 -0.78 -23.82 37.36
N ASP A 359 -0.03 -23.73 36.26
CA ASP A 359 0.31 -24.85 35.38
C ASP A 359 1.40 -25.73 36.04
N PRO A 360 1.09 -26.97 36.51
CA PRO A 360 2.04 -27.82 37.19
C PRO A 360 3.19 -28.32 36.31
N ARG A 361 3.11 -28.07 35.00
CA ARG A 361 4.17 -28.42 34.03
C ARG A 361 5.34 -27.45 34.06
N VAL A 362 5.15 -26.25 34.64
CA VAL A 362 6.15 -25.17 34.64
C VAL A 362 7.19 -25.43 35.74
N THR A 363 8.47 -25.38 35.37
CA THR A 363 9.60 -25.55 36.29
C THR A 363 9.79 -24.32 37.18
N ARG A 364 10.62 -24.38 38.24
CA ARG A 364 10.87 -23.23 39.11
C ARG A 364 11.52 -22.07 38.39
N VAL A 365 12.57 -22.34 37.62
CA VAL A 365 13.23 -21.34 36.75
C VAL A 365 12.28 -20.91 35.62
N GLY A 366 11.50 -21.84 35.04
CA GLY A 366 10.49 -21.56 34.02
C GLY A 366 9.46 -20.55 34.50
N ARG A 367 9.05 -20.58 35.75
CA ARG A 367 8.11 -19.59 36.30
C ARG A 367 8.72 -18.19 36.31
N LEU A 368 10.01 -18.05 36.64
CA LEU A 368 10.72 -16.77 36.61
C LEU A 368 10.82 -16.27 35.11
N LEU A 369 11.24 -17.16 34.21
CA LEU A 369 11.37 -16.81 32.79
C LEU A 369 10.05 -16.33 32.20
N ARG A 370 8.95 -17.00 32.49
CA ARG A 370 7.60 -16.59 32.05
C ARG A 370 7.17 -15.28 32.66
N LYS A 371 7.40 -15.11 33.99
CA LYS A 371 7.06 -13.85 34.68
C LYS A 371 7.79 -12.64 34.15
N THR A 372 8.99 -12.84 33.59
CA THR A 372 9.81 -11.79 32.98
C THR A 372 9.73 -11.78 31.46
N SER A 373 8.94 -12.69 30.85
CA SER A 373 8.86 -12.92 29.40
C SER A 373 10.21 -13.22 28.72
N LEU A 374 11.23 -13.60 29.49
CA LEU A 374 12.54 -13.96 28.96
C LEU A 374 12.50 -15.28 28.17
N ASP A 375 11.52 -16.15 28.44
CA ASP A 375 11.32 -17.39 27.70
C ASP A 375 11.02 -17.14 26.21
N GLU A 376 10.51 -15.98 25.83
CA GLU A 376 10.12 -15.63 24.46
C GLU A 376 11.25 -15.01 23.62
N LEU A 377 12.41 -14.69 24.21
CA LEU A 377 13.51 -14.04 23.50
C LEU A 377 14.03 -14.80 22.26
N PRO A 378 14.10 -16.15 22.25
CA PRO A 378 14.49 -16.88 21.03
C PRO A 378 13.59 -16.64 19.83
N GLN A 379 12.36 -16.11 20.00
CA GLN A 379 11.47 -15.76 18.90
C GLN A 379 11.99 -14.60 18.04
N PHE A 380 12.94 -13.77 18.52
CA PHE A 380 13.62 -12.79 17.69
C PHE A 380 14.30 -13.43 16.48
N TRP A 381 14.72 -14.70 16.58
CA TRP A 381 15.20 -15.47 15.43
C TRP A 381 14.12 -15.74 14.39
N ASN A 382 12.89 -16.05 14.83
CA ASN A 382 11.75 -16.20 13.91
C ASN A 382 11.39 -14.88 13.23
N VAL A 383 11.50 -13.74 13.97
CA VAL A 383 11.29 -12.40 13.38
C VAL A 383 12.35 -12.09 12.34
N LEU A 384 13.64 -12.39 12.62
CA LEU A 384 14.73 -12.15 11.68
C LEU A 384 14.55 -12.97 10.40
N LYS A 385 14.13 -14.24 10.52
CA LYS A 385 13.80 -15.10 9.38
C LYS A 385 12.56 -14.61 8.59
N GLY A 386 11.69 -13.80 9.20
CA GLY A 386 10.44 -13.34 8.60
C GLY A 386 9.26 -14.29 8.76
N GLU A 387 9.37 -15.30 9.60
CA GLU A 387 8.28 -16.20 10.02
C GLU A 387 7.32 -15.49 10.97
N MET A 388 7.85 -14.53 11.75
CA MET A 388 7.13 -13.65 12.66
C MET A 388 7.44 -12.18 12.40
N SER A 389 6.71 -11.29 13.04
CA SER A 389 6.94 -9.86 13.20
C SER A 389 7.11 -9.51 14.67
N LEU A 390 7.65 -8.33 14.97
CA LEU A 390 7.63 -7.81 16.36
C LEU A 390 6.19 -7.63 16.84
N VAL A 391 5.34 -7.05 16.00
CA VAL A 391 3.93 -6.78 16.29
C VAL A 391 3.02 -7.51 15.30
N GLY A 392 2.05 -8.25 15.80
CA GLY A 392 1.11 -9.03 15.00
C GLY A 392 0.11 -9.77 15.88
N THR A 393 -0.64 -10.69 15.27
CA THR A 393 -1.53 -11.60 15.99
C THR A 393 -0.73 -12.69 16.71
N ARG A 394 -1.25 -13.25 17.79
CA ARG A 394 -0.57 -14.37 18.46
C ARG A 394 -0.52 -15.59 17.54
N PRO A 395 0.64 -16.26 17.38
CA PRO A 395 0.74 -17.47 16.57
C PRO A 395 -0.06 -18.62 17.23
N PRO A 396 -1.13 -19.14 16.60
CA PRO A 396 -1.88 -20.28 17.10
C PRO A 396 -1.14 -21.60 16.83
N THR A 397 -1.52 -22.65 17.56
CA THR A 397 -1.12 -24.03 17.24
C THR A 397 -1.98 -24.58 16.09
N PRO A 398 -1.52 -25.60 15.34
CA PRO A 398 -2.35 -26.27 14.33
C PRO A 398 -3.69 -26.76 14.90
N ALA A 399 -3.69 -27.38 16.06
CA ALA A 399 -4.91 -27.86 16.72
C ALA A 399 -5.89 -26.74 17.13
N GLU A 400 -5.39 -25.53 17.45
CA GLU A 400 -6.26 -24.36 17.66
C GLU A 400 -6.91 -23.93 16.34
N VAL A 401 -6.17 -23.89 15.24
CA VAL A 401 -6.66 -23.46 13.91
C VAL A 401 -7.69 -24.42 13.33
N GLU A 402 -7.60 -25.71 13.61
CA GLU A 402 -8.60 -26.71 13.21
C GLU A 402 -9.97 -26.41 13.79
N GLN A 403 -10.04 -25.81 14.98
CA GLN A 403 -11.28 -25.45 15.66
C GLN A 403 -11.82 -24.06 15.27
N TYR A 404 -11.08 -23.29 14.43
CA TYR A 404 -11.50 -21.95 14.06
C TYR A 404 -12.66 -21.92 13.08
N GLU A 405 -13.63 -21.05 13.34
CA GLU A 405 -14.61 -20.60 12.37
C GLU A 405 -13.96 -19.74 11.27
N ASN A 406 -14.65 -19.59 10.13
CA ASN A 406 -14.09 -18.85 8.98
C ASN A 406 -13.67 -17.41 9.31
N TRP A 407 -14.46 -16.68 10.10
CA TRP A 407 -14.14 -15.31 10.48
C TRP A 407 -12.94 -15.24 11.43
N GLN A 408 -12.73 -16.23 12.28
CA GLN A 408 -11.59 -16.34 13.19
C GLN A 408 -10.29 -16.64 12.42
N ARG A 409 -10.36 -17.38 11.29
CA ARG A 409 -9.22 -17.68 10.44
C ARG A 409 -8.58 -16.43 9.82
N ARG A 410 -9.31 -15.33 9.74
CA ARG A 410 -8.76 -14.06 9.24
C ARG A 410 -7.56 -13.55 10.06
N ARG A 411 -7.42 -13.96 11.34
CA ARG A 411 -6.27 -13.59 12.17
C ARG A 411 -4.92 -14.17 11.69
N ILE A 412 -4.93 -15.28 10.94
CA ILE A 412 -3.73 -15.88 10.35
C ILE A 412 -3.44 -15.36 8.94
N SER A 413 -4.13 -14.33 8.48
CA SER A 413 -3.87 -13.70 7.19
C SER A 413 -2.69 -12.73 7.18
N ILE A 414 -2.06 -12.48 8.33
CA ILE A 414 -0.85 -11.67 8.50
C ILE A 414 0.20 -12.46 9.28
N LYS A 415 1.45 -11.93 9.26
CA LYS A 415 2.51 -12.49 10.10
C LYS A 415 2.15 -12.40 11.56
N PRO A 416 2.29 -13.50 12.32
CA PRO A 416 2.11 -13.47 13.76
C PRO A 416 3.19 -12.61 14.42
N GLY A 417 2.83 -11.99 15.57
CA GLY A 417 3.71 -11.13 16.33
C GLY A 417 4.26 -11.78 17.60
N MET A 418 5.39 -11.27 18.07
CA MET A 418 5.85 -11.50 19.44
C MET A 418 4.93 -10.79 20.44
N THR A 419 4.46 -9.61 20.08
CA THR A 419 3.42 -8.86 20.80
C THR A 419 2.27 -8.48 19.89
N GLY A 420 1.14 -8.06 20.43
CA GLY A 420 -0.04 -7.68 19.65
C GLY A 420 -1.05 -6.90 20.45
N MET A 421 -2.10 -6.45 19.77
CA MET A 421 -3.14 -5.59 20.35
C MET A 421 -3.76 -6.21 21.61
N TRP A 422 -4.19 -7.47 21.56
CA TRP A 422 -4.81 -8.13 22.69
C TRP A 422 -3.85 -8.28 23.88
N GLN A 423 -2.55 -8.51 23.62
CA GLN A 423 -1.54 -8.68 24.67
C GLN A 423 -1.30 -7.40 25.47
N VAL A 424 -1.49 -6.22 24.85
CA VAL A 424 -1.33 -4.92 25.52
C VAL A 424 -2.66 -4.33 26.02
N SER A 425 -3.81 -4.98 25.69
CA SER A 425 -5.16 -4.49 26.05
C SER A 425 -5.82 -5.24 27.22
N GLY A 426 -5.10 -6.15 27.87
CA GLY A 426 -5.66 -6.85 29.04
C GLY A 426 -5.34 -8.35 29.11
N ARG A 427 -4.18 -8.73 28.61
CA ARG A 427 -3.62 -10.09 28.44
C ARG A 427 -4.19 -11.20 29.34
N SER A 428 -4.34 -10.94 30.64
CA SER A 428 -4.76 -11.93 31.63
C SER A 428 -6.24 -11.86 32.00
N ALA A 429 -6.91 -10.74 31.70
CA ALA A 429 -8.29 -10.51 32.09
C ALA A 429 -9.30 -11.03 31.06
N ILE A 430 -8.84 -11.33 29.83
CA ILE A 430 -9.72 -11.82 28.75
C ILE A 430 -9.80 -13.35 28.86
N GLU A 431 -10.99 -13.85 29.08
CA GLU A 431 -11.32 -15.28 29.21
C GLU A 431 -12.07 -15.83 28.00
N ASP A 432 -12.54 -14.93 27.11
CA ASP A 432 -13.24 -15.29 25.88
C ASP A 432 -12.30 -15.21 24.68
N PHE A 433 -12.19 -16.33 23.94
CA PHE A 433 -11.37 -16.40 22.74
C PHE A 433 -11.88 -15.48 21.63
N ASP A 434 -13.18 -15.32 21.47
CA ASP A 434 -13.76 -14.45 20.45
C ASP A 434 -13.41 -12.97 20.68
N GLU A 435 -13.29 -12.54 21.91
CA GLU A 435 -12.83 -11.19 22.23
C GLU A 435 -11.36 -10.99 21.80
N ILE A 436 -10.51 -11.99 22.04
CA ILE A 436 -9.12 -11.97 21.55
C ILE A 436 -9.09 -11.85 20.02
N VAL A 437 -9.93 -12.64 19.33
CA VAL A 437 -10.01 -12.59 17.86
C VAL A 437 -10.47 -11.23 17.38
N ARG A 438 -11.47 -10.62 18.01
CA ARG A 438 -11.96 -9.27 17.65
C ARG A 438 -10.86 -8.22 17.80
N LEU A 439 -10.05 -8.28 18.86
CA LEU A 439 -8.90 -7.39 19.05
C LEU A 439 -7.82 -7.60 17.97
N ASP A 440 -7.55 -8.85 17.61
CA ASP A 440 -6.62 -9.18 16.53
C ASP A 440 -7.16 -8.69 15.17
N LEU A 441 -8.44 -8.84 14.89
CA LEU A 441 -9.07 -8.32 13.66
C LEU A 441 -9.09 -6.80 13.65
N HIS A 442 -9.36 -6.15 14.78
CA HIS A 442 -9.29 -4.71 14.89
C HIS A 442 -7.88 -4.18 14.57
N TYR A 443 -6.83 -4.85 15.09
CA TYR A 443 -5.46 -4.53 14.72
C TYR A 443 -5.22 -4.66 13.22
N ILE A 444 -5.73 -5.72 12.59
CA ILE A 444 -5.60 -5.96 11.16
C ILE A 444 -6.29 -4.86 10.34
N ASP A 445 -7.48 -4.44 10.77
CA ASP A 445 -8.31 -3.47 10.05
C ASP A 445 -7.81 -2.03 10.20
N THR A 446 -7.23 -1.70 11.34
CA THR A 446 -6.71 -0.35 11.65
C THR A 446 -5.19 -0.24 11.58
N TRP A 447 -4.52 -1.26 11.03
CA TRP A 447 -3.07 -1.33 11.02
C TRP A 447 -2.42 -0.09 10.39
N SER A 448 -1.41 0.40 11.05
CA SER A 448 -0.46 1.40 10.56
C SER A 448 0.89 1.19 11.26
N LEU A 449 1.98 1.67 10.65
CA LEU A 449 3.30 1.60 11.27
C LEU A 449 3.33 2.32 12.63
N TRP A 450 2.55 3.41 12.77
CA TRP A 450 2.42 4.13 14.04
C TRP A 450 1.73 3.30 15.12
N LEU A 451 0.74 2.48 14.75
CA LEU A 451 0.08 1.55 15.66
C LEU A 451 1.07 0.51 16.19
N ASP A 452 1.94 -0.03 15.31
CA ASP A 452 3.00 -0.96 15.74
C ASP A 452 3.94 -0.32 16.77
N ILE A 453 4.41 0.90 16.48
CA ILE A 453 5.28 1.65 17.42
C ILE A 453 4.57 1.84 18.77
N ARG A 454 3.30 2.22 18.77
CA ARG A 454 2.49 2.38 19.99
C ARG A 454 2.35 1.07 20.77
N ILE A 455 2.13 -0.05 20.08
CA ILE A 455 2.03 -1.38 20.71
C ILE A 455 3.38 -1.77 21.31
N LEU A 456 4.50 -1.53 20.63
CA LEU A 456 5.84 -1.81 21.16
C LEU A 456 6.11 -1.03 22.45
N PHE A 457 5.81 0.26 22.49
CA PHE A 457 5.97 1.06 23.74
C PHE A 457 5.07 0.55 24.86
N LYS A 458 3.80 0.21 24.56
CA LYS A 458 2.91 -0.39 25.55
C LYS A 458 3.42 -1.75 26.05
N THR A 459 3.99 -2.57 25.16
CA THR A 459 4.56 -3.87 25.52
C THR A 459 5.69 -3.70 26.54
N ILE A 460 6.60 -2.76 26.29
CA ILE A 460 7.69 -2.43 27.21
C ILE A 460 7.10 -2.05 28.59
N ALA A 461 6.12 -1.15 28.63
CA ALA A 461 5.46 -0.73 29.86
C ALA A 461 4.79 -1.90 30.62
N VAL A 462 4.10 -2.81 29.88
CA VAL A 462 3.43 -4.00 30.47
C VAL A 462 4.44 -4.99 31.02
N VAL A 463 5.55 -5.24 30.33
CA VAL A 463 6.62 -6.13 30.78
C VAL A 463 7.28 -5.60 32.05
N PHE A 464 7.59 -4.30 32.12
CA PHE A 464 8.16 -3.68 33.32
C PHE A 464 7.16 -3.60 34.48
N ALA A 465 5.89 -3.34 34.23
CA ALA A 465 4.84 -3.30 35.24
C ALA A 465 4.48 -4.69 35.79
N ARG A 466 5.00 -5.78 35.20
CA ARG A 466 4.72 -7.18 35.57
C ARG A 466 3.22 -7.51 35.62
N LYS A 467 2.39 -6.76 34.89
CA LYS A 467 0.95 -6.98 34.82
C LYS A 467 0.66 -8.11 33.81
N GLY A 468 0.05 -9.20 34.29
CA GLY A 468 -0.54 -10.22 33.42
C GLY A 468 0.38 -11.32 32.91
N SER A 469 1.51 -11.60 33.55
CA SER A 469 2.29 -12.84 33.34
C SER A 469 1.72 -13.95 34.22
N CYS A 470 1.16 -14.99 33.61
CA CYS A 470 0.80 -16.25 34.27
C CYS A 470 1.88 -17.26 34.01
#